data_5f93ae07454d4f8d2bb3ab0e8e0b637b
#
_entry.id   5f93ae07454d4f8d2bb3ab0e8e0b637b
#
_cell.length_a   1.000
_cell.length_b   1.000
_cell.length_c   1.000
_cell.angle_alpha   90.00
_cell.angle_beta   90.00
_cell.angle_gamma   90.00
#
_symmetry.space_group_name_H-M   'P 1'
#
loop_
_entity.id
_entity.type
_entity.pdbx_description
1 polymer ?
#
loop_
_entity_poly.entity_id
_entity_poly.type
_entity_poly.pdbx_seq_one_letter_code
_entity_poly.pdbx_strand_id
1 'polypeptide(L)'
;MEKISKQHVQLPNNLININPITPKDLVIYLAIRRFLNGKTGECYPSLATISKKAGAAINTVRKSIDTLEKTGYLIITKRGRQHYYSFPKDKTFEPFSFDFLDKEDLTFSEKAYLIASQQFMFKEKGEGKITYSNKELAEKINMSEKTISRINQSLVKKDYLTIEKSHKLNPITGIKINEKFYHLNQLEQAIVFTLTNHEERIQENTNDIEALKKRIAELEALAFKK
;
A
#
# COMPACT_ATOMS: atom_id res chain seq x y z
N MET A 1 -25.71 4.87 6.11
CA MET A 1 -24.45 4.91 5.35
C MET A 1 -23.32 5.10 6.37
N GLU A 2 -22.47 4.09 6.55
CA GLU A 2 -21.27 4.22 7.38
C GLU A 2 -20.36 5.30 6.79
N LYS A 3 -19.87 6.17 7.64
CA LYS A 3 -18.98 7.26 7.25
C LYS A 3 -17.60 6.66 6.95
N ILE A 4 -17.27 6.48 5.67
CA ILE A 4 -16.01 5.90 5.23
C ILE A 4 -14.86 6.86 5.63
N SER A 5 -13.84 6.32 6.29
CA SER A 5 -12.66 7.10 6.69
C SER A 5 -11.88 7.56 5.45
N LYS A 6 -11.54 8.85 5.40
CA LYS A 6 -10.66 9.40 4.36
C LYS A 6 -9.16 9.16 4.65
N GLN A 7 -8.84 8.45 5.73
CA GLN A 7 -7.45 8.23 6.13
C GLN A 7 -6.86 7.01 5.41
N HIS A 8 -5.67 7.19 4.85
CA HIS A 8 -4.95 6.17 4.11
C HIS A 8 -3.54 5.98 4.65
N VAL A 9 -3.02 4.77 4.46
CA VAL A 9 -1.63 4.41 4.71
C VAL A 9 -0.97 4.11 3.37
N GLN A 10 0.25 4.59 3.21
CA GLN A 10 1.03 4.40 1.99
C GLN A 10 1.86 3.11 2.08
N LEU A 11 1.78 2.26 1.06
CA LEU A 11 2.64 1.09 0.86
C LEU A 11 3.58 1.36 -0.31
N PRO A 12 4.90 1.26 -0.15
CA PRO A 12 5.83 1.38 -1.27
C PRO A 12 5.55 0.35 -2.36
N ASN A 13 5.46 0.79 -3.63
CA ASN A 13 5.08 -0.09 -4.74
C ASN A 13 6.00 -1.29 -4.93
N ASN A 14 7.29 -1.14 -4.63
CA ASN A 14 8.28 -2.20 -4.86
C ASN A 14 8.48 -3.13 -3.66
N LEU A 15 7.81 -2.89 -2.52
CA LEU A 15 8.09 -3.60 -1.27
C LEU A 15 7.91 -5.12 -1.40
N ILE A 16 6.85 -5.58 -2.10
CA ILE A 16 6.61 -7.03 -2.27
C ILE A 16 7.68 -7.72 -3.11
N ASN A 17 8.37 -6.98 -4.00
CA ASN A 17 9.38 -7.56 -4.89
C ASN A 17 10.75 -7.75 -4.22
N ILE A 18 10.87 -7.33 -2.97
CA ILE A 18 12.12 -7.41 -2.21
C ILE A 18 12.16 -8.73 -1.45
N ASN A 19 13.10 -9.62 -1.80
CA ASN A 19 13.35 -10.82 -1.02
C ASN A 19 14.13 -10.47 0.25
N PRO A 20 13.72 -10.89 1.46
CA PRO A 20 12.73 -11.94 1.78
C PRO A 20 11.34 -11.42 2.19
N ILE A 21 10.89 -10.25 1.73
CA ILE A 21 9.58 -9.70 2.08
C ILE A 21 8.45 -10.65 1.66
N THR A 22 7.49 -10.85 2.55
CA THR A 22 6.31 -11.67 2.33
C THR A 22 5.03 -10.83 2.43
N PRO A 23 3.89 -11.30 1.90
CA PRO A 23 2.61 -10.60 2.06
C PRO A 23 2.25 -10.25 3.50
N LYS A 24 2.67 -11.08 4.46
CA LYS A 24 2.46 -10.83 5.90
C LYS A 24 3.21 -9.59 6.39
N ASP A 25 4.40 -9.37 5.87
CA ASP A 25 5.23 -8.22 6.23
C ASP A 25 4.62 -6.91 5.75
N LEU A 26 3.90 -6.94 4.61
CA LEU A 26 3.15 -5.78 4.10
C LEU A 26 2.03 -5.35 5.05
N VAL A 27 1.29 -6.31 5.61
CA VAL A 27 0.24 -6.01 6.61
C VAL A 27 0.85 -5.38 7.85
N ILE A 28 1.97 -5.92 8.33
CA ILE A 28 2.65 -5.38 9.51
C ILE A 28 3.22 -3.98 9.23
N TYR A 29 3.82 -3.78 8.06
CA TYR A 29 4.27 -2.46 7.63
C TYR A 29 3.15 -1.42 7.67
N LEU A 30 2.00 -1.72 7.06
CA LEU A 30 0.84 -0.84 7.06
C LEU A 30 0.28 -0.63 8.47
N ALA A 31 0.23 -1.70 9.30
CA ALA A 31 -0.23 -1.63 10.67
C ALA A 31 0.67 -0.74 11.57
N ILE A 32 1.96 -0.64 11.28
CA ILE A 32 2.88 0.29 11.97
C ILE A 32 2.68 1.70 11.42
N ARG A 33 2.76 1.86 10.08
CA ARG A 33 2.74 3.17 9.42
C ARG A 33 1.45 3.96 9.65
N ARG A 34 0.31 3.30 9.92
CA ARG A 34 -0.94 3.99 10.29
C ARG A 34 -0.84 4.84 11.56
N PHE A 35 0.16 4.59 12.42
CA PHE A 35 0.43 5.38 13.63
C PHE A 35 1.41 6.53 13.39
N LEU A 36 1.84 6.73 12.15
CA LEU A 36 2.70 7.85 11.80
C LEU A 36 1.94 9.17 12.00
N ASN A 37 2.47 10.00 12.88
CA ASN A 37 1.94 11.34 13.05
C ASN A 37 2.41 12.25 11.92
N GLY A 38 1.49 12.66 11.04
CA GLY A 38 1.82 13.49 9.87
C GLY A 38 2.41 14.87 10.21
N LYS A 39 2.19 15.37 11.43
CA LYS A 39 2.71 16.69 11.87
C LYS A 39 4.11 16.57 12.49
N THR A 40 4.32 15.56 13.36
CA THR A 40 5.58 15.40 14.10
C THR A 40 6.54 14.41 13.43
N GLY A 41 6.04 13.57 12.50
CA GLY A 41 6.81 12.49 11.92
C GLY A 41 7.07 11.31 12.88
N GLU A 42 6.50 11.33 14.08
CA GLU A 42 6.72 10.30 15.08
C GLU A 42 5.80 9.08 14.89
N CYS A 43 6.35 7.90 15.09
CA CYS A 43 5.63 6.63 15.03
C CYS A 43 6.22 5.67 16.06
N TYR A 44 5.44 5.32 17.10
CA TYR A 44 5.94 4.49 18.22
C TYR A 44 4.89 3.54 18.80
N PRO A 45 4.10 2.80 17.98
CA PRO A 45 3.15 1.83 18.51
C PRO A 45 3.87 0.68 19.21
N SER A 46 3.27 0.16 20.28
CA SER A 46 3.77 -1.03 20.96
C SER A 46 3.55 -2.30 20.11
N LEU A 47 4.34 -3.36 20.36
CA LEU A 47 4.14 -4.66 19.68
C LEU A 47 2.72 -5.20 19.89
N ALA A 48 2.14 -5.00 21.08
CA ALA A 48 0.77 -5.40 21.37
C ALA A 48 -0.25 -4.59 20.54
N THR A 49 -0.01 -3.29 20.37
CA THR A 49 -0.84 -2.42 19.53
C THR A 49 -0.78 -2.85 18.06
N ILE A 50 0.43 -3.12 17.54
CA ILE A 50 0.62 -3.59 16.16
C ILE A 50 -0.06 -4.95 15.97
N SER A 51 0.15 -5.90 16.90
CA SER A 51 -0.46 -7.23 16.90
C SER A 51 -1.99 -7.17 16.83
N LYS A 52 -2.59 -6.34 17.67
CA LYS A 52 -4.05 -6.12 17.70
C LYS A 52 -4.55 -5.53 16.37
N LYS A 53 -3.87 -4.52 15.84
CA LYS A 53 -4.28 -3.84 14.60
C LYS A 53 -4.07 -4.68 13.35
N ALA A 54 -3.02 -5.47 13.30
CA ALA A 54 -2.76 -6.38 12.19
C ALA A 54 -3.62 -7.66 12.24
N GLY A 55 -4.14 -8.02 13.41
CA GLY A 55 -4.77 -9.34 13.62
C GLY A 55 -3.74 -10.48 13.59
N ALA A 56 -2.50 -10.23 14.03
CA ALA A 56 -1.37 -11.16 13.94
C ALA A 56 -0.81 -11.48 15.34
N ALA A 57 -0.26 -12.68 15.50
CA ALA A 57 0.44 -13.04 16.75
C ALA A 57 1.71 -12.16 16.94
N ILE A 58 2.04 -11.83 18.19
CA ILE A 58 3.21 -10.99 18.53
C ILE A 58 4.51 -11.53 17.93
N ASN A 59 4.70 -12.84 17.89
CA ASN A 59 5.89 -13.45 17.30
C ASN A 59 5.94 -13.24 15.77
N THR A 60 4.80 -13.22 15.10
CA THR A 60 4.73 -12.85 13.67
C THR A 60 5.12 -11.37 13.49
N VAL A 61 4.58 -10.49 14.34
CA VAL A 61 4.93 -9.05 14.31
C VAL A 61 6.43 -8.85 14.47
N ARG A 62 7.08 -9.50 15.45
CA ARG A 62 8.53 -9.40 15.65
C ARG A 62 9.31 -9.82 14.42
N LYS A 63 9.00 -11.01 13.86
CA LYS A 63 9.69 -11.53 12.66
C LYS A 63 9.54 -10.58 11.47
N SER A 64 8.34 -10.04 11.26
CA SER A 64 8.10 -9.07 10.19
C SER A 64 8.86 -7.76 10.40
N ILE A 65 8.91 -7.25 11.63
CA ILE A 65 9.68 -6.05 11.97
C ILE A 65 11.17 -6.29 11.68
N ASP A 66 11.73 -7.43 12.11
CA ASP A 66 13.13 -7.80 11.84
C ASP A 66 13.41 -7.89 10.33
N THR A 67 12.46 -8.45 9.55
CA THR A 67 12.59 -8.55 8.09
C THR A 67 12.56 -7.16 7.45
N LEU A 68 11.61 -6.30 7.84
CA LEU A 68 11.46 -4.94 7.31
C LEU A 68 12.66 -4.05 7.65
N GLU A 69 13.24 -4.21 8.84
CA GLU A 69 14.44 -3.50 9.25
C GLU A 69 15.67 -3.95 8.45
N LYS A 70 15.87 -5.26 8.30
CA LYS A 70 16.99 -5.84 7.52
C LYS A 70 16.94 -5.43 6.04
N THR A 71 15.74 -5.26 5.49
CA THR A 71 15.56 -4.82 4.10
C THR A 71 15.57 -3.29 3.94
N GLY A 72 15.72 -2.53 5.04
CA GLY A 72 15.81 -1.07 5.03
C GLY A 72 14.48 -0.33 4.84
N TYR A 73 13.34 -1.04 4.86
CA TYR A 73 12.00 -0.42 4.75
C TYR A 73 11.45 0.07 6.09
N LEU A 74 12.11 -0.31 7.18
CA LEU A 74 11.79 0.17 8.51
C LEU A 74 13.10 0.52 9.22
N ILE A 75 13.18 1.71 9.81
CA ILE A 75 14.30 2.14 10.62
C ILE A 75 13.80 2.20 12.06
N ILE A 76 14.51 1.51 12.96
CA ILE A 76 14.13 1.42 14.37
C ILE A 76 15.12 2.18 15.22
N THR A 77 14.63 3.18 15.94
CA THR A 77 15.42 3.90 16.94
C THR A 77 14.87 3.65 18.33
N LYS A 78 15.72 3.21 19.25
CA LYS A 78 15.33 2.96 20.63
C LYS A 78 15.57 4.21 21.48
N ARG A 79 14.52 4.70 22.14
CA ARG A 79 14.60 5.80 23.12
C ARG A 79 14.06 5.30 24.47
N GLY A 80 14.95 5.03 25.41
CA GLY A 80 14.60 4.39 26.67
C GLY A 80 14.02 2.98 26.45
N ARG A 81 12.77 2.76 26.90
CA ARG A 81 12.03 1.50 26.71
C ARG A 81 11.17 1.47 25.46
N GLN A 82 11.14 2.55 24.67
CA GLN A 82 10.23 2.72 23.55
C GLN A 82 10.97 2.59 22.22
N HIS A 83 10.37 1.90 21.25
CA HIS A 83 10.83 1.82 19.87
C HIS A 83 10.11 2.87 19.04
N TYR A 84 10.87 3.65 18.30
CA TYR A 84 10.40 4.61 17.30
C TYR A 84 10.67 4.02 15.92
N TYR A 85 9.66 4.07 15.08
CA TYR A 85 9.70 3.55 13.72
C TYR A 85 9.75 4.71 12.74
N SER A 86 10.69 4.68 11.81
CA SER A 86 10.80 5.63 10.71
C SER A 86 10.77 4.90 9.38
N PHE A 87 10.25 5.56 8.37
CA PHE A 87 10.05 4.99 7.04
C PHE A 87 10.90 5.76 6.04
N PRO A 88 11.66 5.07 5.15
CA PRO A 88 12.34 5.71 4.04
C PRO A 88 11.34 6.48 3.16
N LYS A 89 11.82 7.53 2.50
CA LYS A 89 11.00 8.26 1.53
C LYS A 89 10.93 7.47 0.23
N ASP A 90 9.75 6.97 -0.09
CA ASP A 90 9.48 6.32 -1.37
C ASP A 90 8.89 7.32 -2.37
N LYS A 91 9.27 7.17 -3.64
CA LYS A 91 8.78 8.02 -4.73
C LYS A 91 7.38 7.63 -5.19
N THR A 92 7.05 6.34 -5.08
CA THR A 92 5.78 5.76 -5.52
C THR A 92 5.20 4.85 -4.45
N PHE A 93 3.89 4.90 -4.27
CA PHE A 93 3.18 4.10 -3.26
C PHE A 93 1.77 3.78 -3.70
N GLU A 94 1.22 2.68 -3.15
CA GLU A 94 -0.20 2.35 -3.20
C GLU A 94 -0.86 2.76 -1.87
N PRO A 95 -1.99 3.48 -1.92
CA PRO A 95 -2.74 3.85 -0.71
C PRO A 95 -3.65 2.70 -0.25
N PHE A 96 -3.71 2.48 1.06
CA PHE A 96 -4.66 1.56 1.70
C PHE A 96 -5.47 2.28 2.76
N SER A 97 -6.80 2.16 2.71
CA SER A 97 -7.68 2.81 3.67
C SER A 97 -7.55 2.19 5.06
N PHE A 98 -7.78 2.99 6.10
CA PHE A 98 -7.86 2.48 7.46
C PHE A 98 -9.03 1.52 7.63
N ASP A 99 -10.15 1.76 6.93
CA ASP A 99 -11.34 0.90 6.99
C ASP A 99 -11.04 -0.50 6.46
N PHE A 100 -10.23 -0.63 5.40
CA PHE A 100 -9.75 -1.93 4.93
C PHE A 100 -8.89 -2.64 5.97
N LEU A 101 -7.97 -1.92 6.61
CA LEU A 101 -7.08 -2.51 7.62
C LEU A 101 -7.84 -2.94 8.88
N ASP A 102 -8.90 -2.23 9.24
CA ASP A 102 -9.73 -2.50 10.42
C ASP A 102 -10.85 -3.53 10.16
N LYS A 103 -11.03 -4.01 8.92
CA LYS A 103 -12.09 -4.96 8.58
C LYS A 103 -11.96 -6.26 9.36
N GLU A 104 -12.97 -6.57 10.19
CA GLU A 104 -12.96 -7.71 11.11
C GLU A 104 -13.27 -9.03 10.42
N ASP A 105 -14.07 -9.02 9.34
CA ASP A 105 -14.41 -10.22 8.57
C ASP A 105 -13.27 -10.74 7.70
N LEU A 106 -12.17 -9.96 7.55
CA LEU A 106 -10.97 -10.37 6.84
C LEU A 106 -9.90 -10.86 7.82
N THR A 107 -9.47 -12.09 7.65
CA THR A 107 -8.34 -12.65 8.38
C THR A 107 -7.01 -11.97 7.99
N PHE A 108 -6.01 -12.08 8.85
CA PHE A 108 -4.66 -11.58 8.58
C PHE A 108 -4.08 -12.07 7.22
N SER A 109 -4.29 -13.36 6.91
CA SER A 109 -3.82 -13.95 5.65
C SER A 109 -4.59 -13.46 4.43
N GLU A 110 -5.88 -13.19 4.56
CA GLU A 110 -6.69 -12.61 3.48
C GLU A 110 -6.30 -11.16 3.21
N LYS A 111 -6.08 -10.36 4.26
CA LYS A 111 -5.54 -8.99 4.12
C LYS A 111 -4.18 -9.02 3.42
N ALA A 112 -3.30 -9.91 3.85
CA ALA A 112 -1.98 -10.07 3.25
C ALA A 112 -2.05 -10.40 1.75
N TYR A 113 -2.92 -11.33 1.38
CA TYR A 113 -3.16 -11.70 -0.01
C TYR A 113 -3.72 -10.54 -0.83
N LEU A 114 -4.76 -9.85 -0.35
CA LEU A 114 -5.38 -8.72 -1.04
C LEU A 114 -4.40 -7.56 -1.26
N ILE A 115 -3.59 -7.24 -0.24
CA ILE A 115 -2.54 -6.21 -0.34
C ILE A 115 -1.50 -6.59 -1.39
N ALA A 116 -0.97 -7.82 -1.33
CA ALA A 116 0.07 -8.27 -2.23
C ALA A 116 -0.41 -8.40 -3.68
N SER A 117 -1.66 -8.84 -3.90
CA SER A 117 -2.22 -9.02 -5.23
C SER A 117 -2.60 -7.71 -5.91
N GLN A 118 -2.80 -6.63 -5.17
CA GLN A 118 -3.25 -5.35 -5.73
C GLN A 118 -2.30 -4.79 -6.80
N GLN A 119 -1.00 -4.97 -6.65
CA GLN A 119 -0.02 -4.52 -7.64
C GLN A 119 -0.05 -5.31 -8.97
N PHE A 120 -0.64 -6.51 -8.96
CA PHE A 120 -0.83 -7.36 -10.14
C PHE A 120 -2.22 -7.20 -10.75
N MET A 121 -2.98 -6.26 -10.23
CA MET A 121 -4.33 -5.99 -10.67
C MET A 121 -4.30 -5.06 -11.88
N PHE A 122 -4.92 -5.51 -12.96
CA PHE A 122 -5.16 -4.67 -14.12
C PHE A 122 -6.33 -3.72 -13.81
N LYS A 123 -6.06 -2.42 -13.79
CA LYS A 123 -7.03 -1.38 -13.46
C LYS A 123 -7.52 -0.74 -14.77
N GLU A 124 -8.53 -1.30 -15.41
CA GLU A 124 -9.23 -0.65 -16.51
C GLU A 124 -10.64 -0.26 -16.07
N LYS A 125 -11.02 1.00 -16.31
CA LYS A 125 -12.40 1.52 -16.17
C LYS A 125 -13.07 1.22 -14.81
N GLY A 126 -12.32 1.26 -13.71
CA GLY A 126 -12.86 1.00 -12.37
C GLY A 126 -13.01 -0.49 -12.00
N GLU A 127 -12.56 -1.40 -12.87
CA GLU A 127 -12.56 -2.84 -12.59
C GLU A 127 -11.12 -3.32 -12.29
N GLY A 128 -10.95 -4.08 -11.19
CA GLY A 128 -9.71 -4.76 -10.87
C GLY A 128 -9.76 -6.21 -11.31
N LYS A 129 -8.91 -6.58 -12.25
CA LYS A 129 -8.81 -7.96 -12.72
C LYS A 129 -7.39 -8.46 -12.62
N ILE A 130 -7.22 -9.63 -12.00
CA ILE A 130 -5.95 -10.34 -11.94
C ILE A 130 -6.05 -11.48 -12.97
N THR A 131 -5.19 -11.45 -13.98
CA THR A 131 -5.18 -12.43 -15.09
C THR A 131 -4.19 -13.57 -14.87
N TYR A 132 -3.48 -13.57 -13.76
CA TYR A 132 -2.52 -14.63 -13.42
C TYR A 132 -3.23 -15.87 -12.87
N SER A 133 -2.74 -17.05 -13.23
CA SER A 133 -3.12 -18.31 -12.59
C SER A 133 -2.71 -18.32 -11.11
N ASN A 134 -3.32 -19.20 -10.31
CA ASN A 134 -2.93 -19.35 -8.90
C ASN A 134 -1.44 -19.69 -8.75
N LYS A 135 -0.88 -20.48 -9.67
CA LYS A 135 0.54 -20.87 -9.69
C LYS A 135 1.43 -19.63 -9.93
N GLU A 136 1.18 -18.89 -11.00
CA GLU A 136 1.94 -17.67 -11.34
C GLU A 136 1.85 -16.62 -10.23
N LEU A 137 0.64 -16.43 -9.66
CA LEU A 137 0.45 -15.51 -8.57
C LEU A 137 1.19 -15.95 -7.30
N ALA A 138 1.22 -17.28 -7.04
CA ALA A 138 1.95 -17.87 -5.92
C ALA A 138 3.45 -17.54 -5.97
N GLU A 139 4.05 -17.67 -7.14
CA GLU A 139 5.44 -17.34 -7.39
C GLU A 139 5.70 -15.83 -7.21
N LYS A 140 4.81 -14.98 -7.75
CA LYS A 140 4.94 -13.51 -7.69
C LYS A 140 4.81 -12.93 -6.28
N ILE A 141 3.91 -13.49 -5.45
CA ILE A 141 3.65 -12.95 -4.10
C ILE A 141 4.26 -13.79 -2.98
N ASN A 142 5.09 -14.77 -3.32
CA ASN A 142 5.75 -15.66 -2.36
C ASN A 142 4.76 -16.31 -1.37
N MET A 143 3.70 -16.93 -1.92
CA MET A 143 2.71 -17.74 -1.18
C MET A 143 2.55 -19.11 -1.84
N SER A 144 2.14 -20.13 -1.08
CA SER A 144 1.84 -21.42 -1.71
C SER A 144 0.53 -21.37 -2.50
N GLU A 145 0.48 -22.06 -3.64
CA GLU A 145 -0.72 -22.17 -4.49
C GLU A 145 -1.93 -22.68 -3.70
N LYS A 146 -1.71 -23.68 -2.82
CA LYS A 146 -2.75 -24.22 -1.93
C LYS A 146 -3.31 -23.14 -0.99
N THR A 147 -2.45 -22.26 -0.49
CA THR A 147 -2.89 -21.14 0.37
C THR A 147 -3.72 -20.14 -0.42
N ILE A 148 -3.28 -19.78 -1.63
CA ILE A 148 -4.02 -18.87 -2.52
C ILE A 148 -5.38 -19.45 -2.86
N SER A 149 -5.46 -20.71 -3.26
CA SER A 149 -6.73 -21.37 -3.58
C SER A 149 -7.72 -21.32 -2.41
N ARG A 150 -7.24 -21.61 -1.21
CA ARG A 150 -8.07 -21.54 0.01
C ARG A 150 -8.54 -20.11 0.32
N ILE A 151 -7.66 -19.13 0.18
CA ILE A 151 -7.99 -17.72 0.42
C ILE A 151 -9.01 -17.24 -0.63
N ASN A 152 -8.82 -17.55 -1.91
CA ASN A 152 -9.75 -17.20 -2.97
C ASN A 152 -11.14 -17.76 -2.70
N GLN A 153 -11.26 -19.03 -2.31
CA GLN A 153 -12.56 -19.62 -1.94
C GLN A 153 -13.21 -18.90 -0.75
N SER A 154 -12.43 -18.49 0.24
CA SER A 154 -12.93 -17.74 1.38
C SER A 154 -13.40 -16.34 0.99
N LEU A 155 -12.61 -15.63 0.19
CA LEU A 155 -12.93 -14.28 -0.27
C LEU A 155 -14.13 -14.24 -1.22
N VAL A 156 -14.32 -15.29 -2.05
CA VAL A 156 -15.54 -15.45 -2.87
C VAL A 156 -16.76 -15.61 -1.96
N LYS A 157 -16.70 -16.45 -0.93
CA LYS A 157 -17.82 -16.61 0.03
C LYS A 157 -18.15 -15.32 0.77
N LYS A 158 -17.19 -14.43 0.96
CA LYS A 158 -17.33 -13.13 1.62
C LYS A 158 -17.69 -12.01 0.66
N ASP A 159 -17.82 -12.32 -0.65
CA ASP A 159 -18.13 -11.37 -1.71
C ASP A 159 -17.06 -10.30 -1.95
N TYR A 160 -15.79 -10.64 -1.71
CA TYR A 160 -14.66 -9.77 -2.06
C TYR A 160 -14.09 -10.06 -3.44
N LEU A 161 -14.24 -11.29 -3.95
CA LEU A 161 -13.73 -11.75 -5.23
C LEU A 161 -14.79 -12.50 -6.02
N THR A 162 -14.68 -12.46 -7.34
CA THR A 162 -15.37 -13.36 -8.27
C THR A 162 -14.31 -14.06 -9.12
N ILE A 163 -14.44 -15.38 -9.28
CA ILE A 163 -13.54 -16.17 -10.15
C ILE A 163 -14.25 -16.37 -11.48
N GLU A 164 -13.73 -15.73 -12.53
CA GLU A 164 -14.18 -15.92 -13.90
C GLU A 164 -13.40 -17.06 -14.55
N LYS A 165 -14.09 -18.09 -15.00
CA LYS A 165 -13.48 -19.18 -15.79
C LYS A 165 -13.62 -18.83 -17.27
N SER A 166 -12.50 -18.76 -17.99
CA SER A 166 -12.54 -18.66 -19.45
C SER A 166 -12.82 -20.03 -20.06
N HIS A 167 -13.73 -20.13 -21.01
CA HIS A 167 -14.04 -21.35 -21.76
C HIS A 167 -13.11 -21.56 -22.99
N LYS A 168 -12.06 -20.75 -23.16
CA LYS A 168 -11.08 -20.88 -24.24
C LYS A 168 -10.07 -21.98 -23.94
N LEU A 169 -9.44 -22.53 -24.98
CA LEU A 169 -8.46 -23.64 -24.96
C LEU A 169 -7.31 -23.48 -23.96
N ASN A 170 -6.98 -22.27 -23.54
CA ASN A 170 -6.13 -21.96 -22.39
C ASN A 170 -6.98 -21.16 -21.39
N PRO A 171 -7.57 -21.81 -20.36
CA PRO A 171 -8.40 -21.13 -19.38
C PRO A 171 -7.56 -20.17 -18.55
N ILE A 172 -7.51 -18.92 -18.94
CA ILE A 172 -7.03 -17.84 -18.09
C ILE A 172 -8.10 -17.66 -17.01
N THR A 173 -7.82 -18.15 -15.82
CA THR A 173 -8.67 -17.93 -14.66
C THR A 173 -8.49 -16.46 -14.26
N GLY A 174 -9.47 -15.63 -14.58
CA GLY A 174 -9.50 -14.24 -14.13
C GLY A 174 -10.04 -14.17 -12.69
N ILE A 175 -9.37 -13.44 -11.83
CA ILE A 175 -9.88 -13.07 -10.51
C ILE A 175 -10.35 -11.63 -10.61
N LYS A 176 -11.68 -11.43 -10.56
CA LYS A 176 -12.28 -10.09 -10.51
C LYS A 176 -12.43 -9.68 -9.06
N ILE A 177 -11.98 -8.49 -8.74
CA ILE A 177 -12.17 -7.91 -7.42
C ILE A 177 -13.48 -7.15 -7.40
N ASN A 178 -14.37 -7.52 -6.49
CA ASN A 178 -15.72 -6.97 -6.42
C ASN A 178 -15.73 -5.54 -5.86
N GLU A 179 -16.76 -4.79 -6.18
CA GLU A 179 -16.98 -3.42 -5.72
C GLU A 179 -16.82 -3.26 -4.20
N LYS A 180 -17.21 -4.27 -3.44
CA LYS A 180 -17.05 -4.28 -1.98
C LYS A 180 -15.60 -4.01 -1.54
N PHE A 181 -14.59 -4.56 -2.25
CA PHE A 181 -13.20 -4.27 -1.96
C PHE A 181 -12.80 -2.88 -2.46
N TYR A 182 -13.26 -2.48 -3.64
CA TYR A 182 -13.00 -1.14 -4.18
C TYR A 182 -13.53 -0.06 -3.27
N HIS A 183 -14.79 -0.13 -2.88
CA HIS A 183 -15.38 0.83 -1.96
C HIS A 183 -14.70 0.83 -0.60
N LEU A 184 -14.35 -0.35 -0.09
CA LEU A 184 -13.66 -0.48 1.18
C LEU A 184 -12.27 0.17 1.14
N ASN A 185 -11.52 0.01 0.06
CA ASN A 185 -10.18 0.59 -0.07
C ASN A 185 -10.18 1.99 -0.70
N GLN A 186 -11.32 2.48 -1.15
CA GLN A 186 -11.47 3.79 -1.78
C GLN A 186 -10.45 4.04 -2.92
N LEU A 187 -10.17 3.02 -3.71
CA LEU A 187 -9.14 3.08 -4.75
C LEU A 187 -9.34 4.23 -5.74
N GLU A 188 -10.59 4.50 -6.12
CA GLU A 188 -10.92 5.62 -7.01
C GLU A 188 -10.60 6.97 -6.37
N GLN A 189 -10.95 7.14 -5.08
CA GLN A 189 -10.66 8.39 -4.36
C GLN A 189 -9.17 8.57 -4.11
N ALA A 190 -8.44 7.47 -3.88
CA ALA A 190 -7.01 7.49 -3.71
C ALA A 190 -6.29 7.88 -5.01
N ILE A 191 -6.78 7.44 -6.17
CA ILE A 191 -6.25 7.86 -7.48
C ILE A 191 -6.51 9.35 -7.69
N VAL A 192 -7.73 9.83 -7.44
CA VAL A 192 -8.08 11.26 -7.54
C VAL A 192 -7.21 12.08 -6.59
N PHE A 193 -7.06 11.68 -5.32
CA PHE A 193 -6.22 12.36 -4.35
C PHE A 193 -4.75 12.41 -4.78
N THR A 194 -4.22 11.32 -5.35
CA THR A 194 -2.85 11.26 -5.86
C THR A 194 -2.67 12.18 -7.07
N LEU A 195 -3.63 12.21 -8.00
CA LEU A 195 -3.63 13.11 -9.16
C LEU A 195 -3.70 14.56 -8.71
N THR A 196 -4.63 14.91 -7.81
CA THR A 196 -4.75 16.28 -7.28
C THR A 196 -3.47 16.75 -6.59
N ASN A 197 -2.84 15.91 -5.75
CA ASN A 197 -1.57 16.24 -5.12
C ASN A 197 -0.43 16.38 -6.14
N HIS A 198 -0.44 15.61 -7.24
CA HIS A 198 0.52 15.78 -8.32
C HIS A 198 0.31 17.09 -9.08
N GLU A 199 -0.95 17.45 -9.35
CA GLU A 199 -1.32 18.71 -9.99
C GLU A 199 -0.90 19.91 -9.12
N GLU A 200 -1.19 19.89 -7.81
CA GLU A 200 -0.77 20.93 -6.88
C GLU A 200 0.76 21.09 -6.85
N ARG A 201 1.51 19.98 -6.79
CA ARG A 201 2.99 20.02 -6.81
C ARG A 201 3.56 20.50 -8.15
N ILE A 202 2.90 20.16 -9.27
CA ILE A 202 3.28 20.68 -10.59
C ILE A 202 3.03 22.19 -10.62
N GLN A 203 1.92 22.66 -10.07
CA GLN A 203 1.60 24.08 -10.02
C GLN A 203 2.59 24.84 -9.12
N GLU A 204 2.93 24.33 -7.94
CA GLU A 204 3.95 24.90 -7.05
C GLU A 204 5.31 25.00 -7.77
N ASN A 205 5.79 23.92 -8.40
CA ASN A 205 7.03 23.90 -9.14
C ASN A 205 7.02 24.89 -10.34
N THR A 206 5.86 25.04 -11.00
CA THR A 206 5.71 26.00 -12.11
C THR A 206 5.84 27.42 -11.59
N ASN A 207 5.21 27.75 -10.48
CA ASN A 207 5.29 29.06 -9.84
C ASN A 207 6.74 29.38 -9.42
N ASP A 208 7.46 28.40 -8.85
CA ASP A 208 8.86 28.54 -8.47
C ASP A 208 9.76 28.79 -9.70
N ILE A 209 9.52 28.09 -10.80
CA ILE A 209 10.25 28.29 -12.06
C ILE A 209 10.00 29.70 -12.62
N GLU A 210 8.78 30.20 -12.57
CA GLU A 210 8.44 31.56 -13.00
C GLU A 210 9.12 32.62 -12.13
N ALA A 211 9.11 32.43 -10.81
CA ALA A 211 9.80 33.31 -9.86
C ALA A 211 11.33 33.35 -10.14
N LEU A 212 11.94 32.19 -10.39
CA LEU A 212 13.36 32.09 -10.75
C LEU A 212 13.66 32.76 -12.07
N LYS A 213 12.84 32.59 -13.11
CA LYS A 213 12.99 33.26 -14.41
C LYS A 213 12.95 34.78 -14.25
N LYS A 214 12.00 35.31 -13.46
CA LYS A 214 11.92 36.74 -13.16
C LYS A 214 13.18 37.23 -12.47
N ARG A 215 13.68 36.48 -11.49
CA ARG A 215 14.93 36.84 -10.79
C ARG A 215 16.16 36.82 -11.67
N ILE A 216 16.26 35.88 -12.61
CA ILE A 216 17.33 35.83 -13.60
C ILE A 216 17.28 37.10 -14.52
N ALA A 217 16.09 37.42 -15.02
CA ALA A 217 15.91 38.60 -15.86
C ALA A 217 16.30 39.93 -15.13
N GLU A 218 15.96 40.03 -13.84
CA GLU A 218 16.37 41.16 -13.00
C GLU A 218 17.92 41.27 -12.89
N LEU A 219 18.56 40.12 -12.63
CA LEU A 219 20.02 40.05 -12.51
C LEU A 219 20.73 40.35 -13.83
N GLU A 220 20.22 39.85 -14.95
CA GLU A 220 20.72 40.15 -16.27
C GLU A 220 20.62 41.66 -16.60
N ALA A 221 19.47 42.28 -16.31
CA ALA A 221 19.26 43.71 -16.49
C ALA A 221 20.20 44.55 -15.62
N LEU A 222 20.60 44.09 -14.45
CA LEU A 222 21.58 44.72 -13.58
C LEU A 222 23.03 44.56 -14.12
N ALA A 223 23.33 43.40 -14.73
CA ALA A 223 24.66 43.13 -15.30
C ALA A 223 24.95 43.95 -16.55
N PHE A 224 23.92 44.25 -17.36
CA PHE A 224 24.05 45.08 -18.57
C PHE A 224 24.02 46.58 -18.29
N LYS A 225 23.83 47.03 -17.04
CA LYS A 225 23.90 48.46 -16.65
C LYS A 225 25.28 48.89 -16.17
N LYS A 226 26.28 48.05 -16.25
CA LYS A 226 27.70 48.35 -16.01
C LYS A 226 28.44 48.46 -17.33
#